data_e83c0b6a9786a6d37210b0f309cad795
#
_entry.id   e83c0b6a9786a6d37210b0f309cad795
#
_cell.length_a   1.000
_cell.length_b   1.000
_cell.length_c   1.000
_cell.angle_alpha   90.00
_cell.angle_beta   90.00
_cell.angle_gamma   90.00
#
_symmetry.space_group_name_H-M   'P 1'
#
loop_
_entity.id
_entity.type
_entity.pdbx_description
1 polymer ?
#
loop_
_entity_poly.entity_id
_entity_poly.type
_entity_poly.pdbx_seq_one_letter_code
_entity_poly.pdbx_strand_id
1 'polypeptide(L)'
;MSDSTAALRRKIAGAGDLHAVVRTMKALAASSIGDYERSVLALADYDRMVSLGLGECFRQARANPTAAPERVTAGASDPISAIVFGSDQGLVGPFNDVIAEHAIDVLPTLPGRAQVWAVGERVQARLKDAGLDVLGAYAVPGSVEAIAPLVAQIQIDTEARRAQDGPRQMRQVHVFHNRPQAASLYEPAGQRLLPLDATWQQSLAAVAWPGKVRPEVLDHGATTLGALIREYLFISLFRACAESLASENASRLAFSLASDSAQA
;
A
#
# COMPACT_ATOMS: atom_id res chain seq x y z
N MET A 1 25.86 45.35 21.76
CA MET A 1 26.54 44.65 20.67
C MET A 1 26.88 43.18 20.98
N SER A 2 27.06 42.81 22.26
CA SER A 2 27.38 41.43 22.69
C SER A 2 26.23 40.43 22.49
N ASP A 3 24.95 40.83 22.68
CA ASP A 3 23.77 39.95 22.56
C ASP A 3 23.51 39.48 21.13
N SER A 4 23.81 40.28 20.14
CA SER A 4 23.67 39.95 18.71
C SER A 4 24.61 38.83 18.30
N THR A 5 25.88 38.87 18.77
CA THR A 5 26.89 37.85 18.44
C THR A 5 26.63 36.52 19.12
N ALA A 6 26.12 36.51 20.36
CA ALA A 6 25.72 35.31 21.09
C ALA A 6 24.47 34.69 20.48
N ALA A 7 23.51 35.49 20.03
CA ALA A 7 22.33 35.02 19.31
C ALA A 7 22.68 34.41 17.94
N LEU A 8 23.63 35.02 17.20
CA LEU A 8 24.11 34.50 15.93
C LEU A 8 24.86 33.19 16.09
N ARG A 9 25.73 33.07 17.11
CA ARG A 9 26.44 31.81 17.43
C ARG A 9 25.46 30.68 17.78
N ARG A 10 24.39 30.96 18.53
CA ARG A 10 23.33 29.97 18.82
C ARG A 10 22.61 29.52 17.56
N LYS A 11 22.30 30.43 16.65
CA LYS A 11 21.69 30.09 15.35
C LYS A 11 22.61 29.24 14.49
N ILE A 12 23.90 29.55 14.45
CA ILE A 12 24.91 28.76 13.70
C ILE A 12 25.06 27.36 14.31
N ALA A 13 25.13 27.25 15.64
CA ALA A 13 25.20 25.97 16.32
C ALA A 13 23.95 25.13 16.03
N GLY A 14 22.75 25.70 16.17
CA GLY A 14 21.49 25.01 15.84
C GLY A 14 21.37 24.61 14.36
N ALA A 15 21.90 25.41 13.44
CA ALA A 15 21.97 25.03 12.03
C ALA A 15 22.96 23.87 11.82
N GLY A 16 24.10 23.84 12.53
CA GLY A 16 25.04 22.72 12.50
C GLY A 16 24.45 21.42 13.01
N ASP A 17 23.70 21.48 14.13
CA ASP A 17 23.02 20.31 14.69
C ASP A 17 21.94 19.79 13.73
N LEU A 18 21.16 20.69 13.12
CA LEU A 18 20.15 20.30 12.14
C LEU A 18 20.79 19.65 10.90
N HIS A 19 21.90 20.18 10.42
CA HIS A 19 22.65 19.62 9.30
C HIS A 19 23.18 18.20 9.61
N ALA A 20 23.67 17.97 10.85
CA ALA A 20 24.11 16.64 11.28
C ALA A 20 22.95 15.64 11.29
N VAL A 21 21.79 16.04 11.78
CA VAL A 21 20.57 15.22 11.79
C VAL A 21 20.13 14.88 10.34
N VAL A 22 20.07 15.86 9.45
CA VAL A 22 19.71 15.68 8.04
C VAL A 22 20.69 14.71 7.35
N ARG A 23 21.99 14.85 7.60
CA ARG A 23 23.01 13.93 7.06
C ARG A 23 22.79 12.49 7.52
N THR A 24 22.46 12.27 8.81
CA THR A 24 22.16 10.94 9.33
C THR A 24 20.89 10.37 8.70
N MET A 25 19.84 11.18 8.60
CA MET A 25 18.58 10.78 7.94
C MET A 25 18.81 10.39 6.48
N LYS A 26 19.69 11.11 5.76
CA LYS A 26 20.07 10.81 4.39
C LYS A 26 20.76 9.45 4.26
N ALA A 27 21.72 9.16 5.15
CA ALA A 27 22.42 7.88 5.14
C ALA A 27 21.49 6.72 5.43
N LEU A 28 20.59 6.88 6.41
CA LEU A 28 19.55 5.88 6.73
C LEU A 28 18.58 5.68 5.57
N ALA A 29 18.07 6.74 4.96
CA ALA A 29 17.18 6.67 3.82
C ALA A 29 17.81 5.91 2.64
N ALA A 30 19.06 6.23 2.29
CA ALA A 30 19.77 5.55 1.22
C ALA A 30 19.98 4.04 1.48
N SER A 31 20.26 3.66 2.74
CA SER A 31 20.39 2.26 3.13
C SER A 31 19.05 1.51 3.05
N SER A 32 17.98 2.14 3.51
CA SER A 32 16.66 1.50 3.62
C SER A 32 15.98 1.26 2.28
N ILE A 33 16.23 2.07 1.25
CA ILE A 33 15.64 1.89 -0.10
C ILE A 33 15.90 0.48 -0.61
N GLY A 34 17.17 0.04 -0.61
CA GLY A 34 17.55 -1.27 -1.08
C GLY A 34 16.95 -2.42 -0.25
N ASP A 35 16.67 -2.22 1.04
CA ASP A 35 16.03 -3.22 1.89
C ASP A 35 14.56 -3.39 1.50
N TYR A 36 13.84 -2.30 1.27
CA TYR A 36 12.44 -2.35 0.81
C TYR A 36 12.32 -2.96 -0.58
N GLU A 37 13.17 -2.59 -1.54
CA GLU A 37 13.18 -3.17 -2.88
C GLU A 37 13.48 -4.68 -2.84
N ARG A 38 14.45 -5.11 -2.05
CA ARG A 38 14.75 -6.55 -1.86
C ARG A 38 13.58 -7.29 -1.22
N SER A 39 12.86 -6.68 -0.31
CA SER A 39 11.69 -7.31 0.31
C SER A 39 10.56 -7.57 -0.68
N VAL A 40 10.34 -6.66 -1.63
CA VAL A 40 9.38 -6.86 -2.74
C VAL A 40 9.81 -7.99 -3.65
N LEU A 41 11.11 -8.06 -4.00
CA LEU A 41 11.64 -9.15 -4.82
C LEU A 41 11.55 -10.51 -4.11
N ALA A 42 11.79 -10.56 -2.79
CA ALA A 42 11.68 -11.79 -2.01
C ALA A 42 10.24 -12.36 -1.97
N LEU A 43 9.22 -11.52 -2.17
CA LEU A 43 7.84 -11.98 -2.27
C LEU A 43 7.46 -12.59 -3.63
N ALA A 44 8.30 -12.46 -4.65
CA ALA A 44 7.93 -12.84 -6.01
C ALA A 44 7.61 -14.34 -6.15
N ASP A 45 8.38 -15.21 -5.49
CA ASP A 45 8.12 -16.66 -5.51
C ASP A 45 6.84 -17.00 -4.74
N TYR A 46 6.60 -16.34 -3.62
CA TYR A 46 5.37 -16.52 -2.84
C TYR A 46 4.13 -16.05 -3.62
N ASP A 47 4.18 -14.86 -4.21
CA ASP A 47 3.14 -14.31 -5.09
C ASP A 47 2.82 -15.28 -6.25
N ARG A 48 3.87 -15.84 -6.86
CA ARG A 48 3.73 -16.85 -7.91
C ARG A 48 2.98 -18.09 -7.42
N MET A 49 3.32 -18.61 -6.23
CA MET A 49 2.67 -19.80 -5.67
C MET A 49 1.19 -19.51 -5.33
N VAL A 50 0.88 -18.36 -4.73
CA VAL A 50 -0.49 -17.94 -4.45
C VAL A 50 -1.28 -17.76 -5.76
N SER A 51 -0.68 -17.14 -6.77
CA SER A 51 -1.28 -16.96 -8.10
C SER A 51 -1.58 -18.29 -8.79
N LEU A 52 -0.69 -19.27 -8.71
CA LEU A 52 -0.93 -20.62 -9.22
C LEU A 52 -2.08 -21.30 -8.49
N GLY A 53 -2.13 -21.20 -7.17
CA GLY A 53 -3.23 -21.74 -6.36
C GLY A 53 -4.58 -21.11 -6.70
N LEU A 54 -4.63 -19.79 -6.82
CA LEU A 54 -5.83 -19.05 -7.27
C LEU A 54 -6.27 -19.50 -8.68
N GLY A 55 -5.32 -19.65 -9.60
CA GLY A 55 -5.59 -20.12 -10.96
C GLY A 55 -6.21 -21.52 -10.98
N GLU A 56 -5.75 -22.42 -10.11
CA GLU A 56 -6.33 -23.75 -9.96
C GLU A 56 -7.76 -23.71 -9.41
N CYS A 57 -7.99 -22.90 -8.35
CA CYS A 57 -9.34 -22.70 -7.80
C CYS A 57 -10.31 -22.15 -8.86
N PHE A 58 -9.90 -21.15 -9.64
CA PHE A 58 -10.75 -20.58 -10.69
C PHE A 58 -11.02 -21.55 -11.83
N ARG A 59 -10.06 -22.41 -12.19
CA ARG A 59 -10.26 -23.44 -13.23
C ARG A 59 -11.26 -24.49 -12.76
N GLN A 60 -11.14 -24.98 -11.52
CA GLN A 60 -12.05 -25.96 -10.96
C GLN A 60 -13.47 -25.40 -10.78
N ALA A 61 -13.61 -24.16 -10.33
CA ALA A 61 -14.91 -23.48 -10.24
C ALA A 61 -15.61 -23.35 -11.61
N ARG A 62 -14.84 -23.22 -12.71
CA ARG A 62 -15.40 -23.20 -14.06
C ARG A 62 -15.83 -24.59 -14.55
N ALA A 63 -15.09 -25.62 -14.15
CA ALA A 63 -15.43 -27.00 -14.50
C ALA A 63 -16.70 -27.50 -13.77
N ASN A 64 -16.99 -26.93 -12.57
CA ASN A 64 -18.14 -27.26 -11.73
C ASN A 64 -18.96 -25.99 -11.40
N PRO A 65 -19.79 -25.48 -12.32
CA PRO A 65 -20.55 -24.23 -12.14
C PRO A 65 -21.53 -24.26 -10.94
N THR A 66 -22.00 -25.43 -10.54
CA THR A 66 -22.89 -25.62 -9.39
C THR A 66 -22.21 -25.36 -8.03
N ALA A 67 -20.89 -25.40 -7.98
CA ALA A 67 -20.09 -25.11 -6.78
C ALA A 67 -19.49 -23.69 -6.80
N ALA A 68 -19.70 -22.93 -7.87
CA ALA A 68 -19.16 -21.58 -7.99
C ALA A 68 -19.88 -20.64 -7.00
N PRO A 69 -19.14 -19.85 -6.22
CA PRO A 69 -19.75 -18.83 -5.39
C PRO A 69 -20.57 -17.87 -6.27
N GLU A 70 -21.75 -17.50 -5.79
CA GLU A 70 -22.63 -16.58 -6.47
C GLU A 70 -21.87 -15.32 -6.87
N ARG A 71 -21.94 -14.93 -8.16
CA ARG A 71 -21.32 -13.68 -8.63
C ARG A 71 -22.06 -12.51 -8.02
N VAL A 72 -21.62 -12.06 -6.86
CA VAL A 72 -22.10 -10.81 -6.29
C VAL A 72 -21.49 -9.68 -7.10
N THR A 73 -22.32 -8.97 -7.86
CA THR A 73 -21.91 -7.74 -8.55
C THR A 73 -21.92 -6.61 -7.55
N ALA A 74 -20.83 -5.85 -7.49
CA ALA A 74 -20.76 -4.65 -6.64
C ALA A 74 -21.87 -3.67 -7.02
N GLY A 75 -22.72 -3.33 -6.04
CA GLY A 75 -23.78 -2.34 -6.20
C GLY A 75 -23.26 -0.91 -6.03
N ALA A 76 -23.98 0.07 -6.57
CA ALA A 76 -23.64 1.49 -6.42
C ALA A 76 -23.64 1.98 -4.96
N SER A 77 -24.20 1.21 -4.04
CA SER A 77 -24.27 1.52 -2.60
C SER A 77 -23.26 0.74 -1.77
N ASP A 78 -22.46 -0.14 -2.39
CA ASP A 78 -21.53 -0.97 -1.65
C ASP A 78 -20.37 -0.16 -1.08
N PRO A 79 -19.96 -0.39 0.16
CA PRO A 79 -18.86 0.35 0.75
C PRO A 79 -17.52 0.00 0.08
N ILE A 80 -16.69 1.03 -0.12
CA ILE A 80 -15.33 0.92 -0.63
C ILE A 80 -14.38 1.06 0.54
N SER A 81 -13.53 0.06 0.79
CA SER A 81 -12.37 0.21 1.68
C SER A 81 -11.18 0.67 0.86
N ALA A 82 -10.69 1.87 1.15
CA ALA A 82 -9.49 2.41 0.54
C ALA A 82 -8.35 2.46 1.56
N ILE A 83 -7.21 1.87 1.24
CA ILE A 83 -5.99 1.96 2.03
C ILE A 83 -5.05 2.91 1.30
N VAL A 84 -4.64 4.01 1.96
CA VAL A 84 -3.76 5.02 1.37
C VAL A 84 -2.46 5.08 2.15
N PHE A 85 -1.35 4.74 1.50
CA PHE A 85 -0.01 4.79 2.07
C PHE A 85 0.62 6.16 1.83
N GLY A 86 1.08 6.80 2.91
CA GLY A 86 1.78 8.07 2.92
C GLY A 86 2.93 8.06 3.91
N SER A 87 3.20 9.19 4.58
CA SER A 87 4.27 9.32 5.57
C SER A 87 3.79 9.96 6.88
N ASP A 88 4.50 9.69 7.97
CA ASP A 88 4.31 10.35 9.27
C ASP A 88 5.07 11.68 9.33
N GLN A 89 6.22 11.76 8.68
CA GLN A 89 7.14 12.87 8.81
C GLN A 89 7.11 13.78 7.58
N GLY A 90 7.54 15.05 7.77
CA GLY A 90 7.80 16.00 6.70
C GLY A 90 9.13 15.76 6.00
N LEU A 91 9.61 16.76 5.25
CA LEU A 91 10.86 16.75 4.47
C LEU A 91 10.89 15.68 3.36
N VAL A 92 9.72 15.37 2.83
CA VAL A 92 9.49 14.42 1.73
C VAL A 92 8.96 15.12 0.46
N GLY A 93 9.09 16.45 0.38
CA GLY A 93 8.51 17.23 -0.73
C GLY A 93 7.00 17.00 -0.86
N PRO A 94 6.45 16.90 -2.09
CA PRO A 94 5.02 16.75 -2.34
C PRO A 94 4.51 15.32 -2.19
N PHE A 95 5.27 14.41 -1.58
CA PHE A 95 4.99 12.97 -1.50
C PHE A 95 3.56 12.65 -1.04
N ASN A 96 3.13 13.28 0.06
CA ASN A 96 1.78 13.07 0.61
C ASN A 96 0.70 13.76 -0.21
N ASP A 97 1.01 14.92 -0.79
CA ASP A 97 0.06 15.67 -1.60
C ASP A 97 -0.29 14.89 -2.86
N VAL A 98 0.72 14.37 -3.56
CA VAL A 98 0.57 13.60 -4.81
C VAL A 98 -0.34 12.37 -4.61
N ILE A 99 -0.11 11.57 -3.56
CA ILE A 99 -0.93 10.38 -3.35
C ILE A 99 -2.31 10.70 -2.80
N ALA A 100 -2.43 11.75 -1.97
CA ALA A 100 -3.72 12.20 -1.49
C ALA A 100 -4.59 12.75 -2.62
N GLU A 101 -4.06 13.62 -3.49
CA GLU A 101 -4.75 14.13 -4.67
C GLU A 101 -5.20 13.01 -5.58
N HIS A 102 -4.32 12.03 -5.87
CA HIS A 102 -4.70 10.87 -6.67
C HIS A 102 -5.86 10.08 -6.05
N ALA A 103 -5.87 9.84 -4.74
CA ALA A 103 -6.96 9.15 -4.06
C ALA A 103 -8.26 9.99 -4.07
N ILE A 104 -8.15 11.31 -3.84
CA ILE A 104 -9.27 12.26 -3.86
C ILE A 104 -9.93 12.33 -5.24
N ASP A 105 -9.14 12.27 -6.31
CA ASP A 105 -9.66 12.30 -7.68
C ASP A 105 -10.32 10.97 -8.08
N VAL A 106 -9.75 9.85 -7.67
CA VAL A 106 -10.22 8.52 -8.08
C VAL A 106 -11.42 8.04 -7.26
N LEU A 107 -11.41 8.17 -5.94
CA LEU A 107 -12.43 7.60 -5.07
C LEU A 107 -13.86 8.07 -5.39
N PRO A 108 -14.13 9.34 -5.71
CA PRO A 108 -15.47 9.79 -6.07
C PRO A 108 -15.98 9.24 -7.40
N THR A 109 -15.09 8.75 -8.29
CA THR A 109 -15.47 8.16 -9.57
C THR A 109 -15.95 6.71 -9.44
N LEU A 110 -15.65 6.08 -8.30
CA LEU A 110 -16.00 4.69 -8.04
C LEU A 110 -17.46 4.59 -7.54
N PRO A 111 -18.19 3.53 -7.95
CA PRO A 111 -19.54 3.30 -7.43
C PRO A 111 -19.47 2.83 -5.97
N GLY A 112 -19.95 3.65 -5.05
CA GLY A 112 -20.03 3.32 -3.63
C GLY A 112 -19.53 4.44 -2.71
N ARG A 113 -19.64 4.21 -1.40
CA ARG A 113 -19.15 5.14 -0.37
C ARG A 113 -17.74 4.75 0.05
N ALA A 114 -16.78 5.62 -0.20
CA ALA A 114 -15.40 5.40 0.22
C ALA A 114 -15.24 5.58 1.73
N GLN A 115 -14.60 4.60 2.36
CA GLN A 115 -14.12 4.59 3.74
C GLN A 115 -12.62 4.37 3.70
N VAL A 116 -11.87 5.31 4.27
CA VAL A 116 -10.42 5.37 4.07
C VAL A 116 -9.66 4.97 5.34
N TRP A 117 -8.66 4.12 5.17
CA TRP A 117 -7.64 3.80 6.14
C TRP A 117 -6.34 4.47 5.68
N ALA A 118 -5.78 5.34 6.49
CA ALA A 118 -4.53 6.01 6.18
C ALA A 118 -3.35 5.30 6.85
N VAL A 119 -2.24 5.17 6.15
CA VAL A 119 -0.94 4.79 6.73
C VAL A 119 -0.06 6.02 6.65
N GLY A 120 0.12 6.69 7.79
CA GLY A 120 0.84 7.94 7.92
C GLY A 120 -0.05 9.12 8.33
N GLU A 121 0.41 9.88 9.33
CA GLU A 121 -0.32 11.04 9.88
C GLU A 121 -0.47 12.17 8.86
N ARG A 122 0.55 12.37 8.00
CA ARG A 122 0.55 13.46 7.01
C ARG A 122 -0.50 13.24 5.92
N VAL A 123 -0.57 12.05 5.36
CA VAL A 123 -1.58 11.73 4.37
C VAL A 123 -2.98 11.69 4.99
N GLN A 124 -3.12 11.22 6.24
CA GLN A 124 -4.39 11.26 6.96
C GLN A 124 -4.95 12.69 7.05
N ALA A 125 -4.10 13.66 7.43
CA ALA A 125 -4.50 15.06 7.52
C ALA A 125 -5.04 15.56 6.16
N ARG A 126 -4.32 15.32 5.06
CA ARG A 126 -4.74 15.73 3.71
C ARG A 126 -6.08 15.12 3.29
N LEU A 127 -6.29 13.83 3.57
CA LEU A 127 -7.53 13.14 3.24
C LEU A 127 -8.73 13.67 4.05
N LYS A 128 -8.52 13.98 5.34
CA LYS A 128 -9.54 14.61 6.20
C LYS A 128 -9.87 16.02 5.75
N ASP A 129 -8.87 16.82 5.42
CA ASP A 129 -9.04 18.20 4.94
C ASP A 129 -9.86 18.24 3.62
N ALA A 130 -9.73 17.20 2.80
CA ALA A 130 -10.53 17.01 1.60
C ALA A 130 -11.95 16.44 1.85
N GLY A 131 -12.32 16.19 3.10
CA GLY A 131 -13.66 15.72 3.49
C GLY A 131 -13.91 14.23 3.29
N LEU A 132 -12.87 13.41 3.11
CA LEU A 132 -13.02 11.97 3.02
C LEU A 132 -13.33 11.32 4.38
N ASP A 133 -14.12 10.25 4.38
CA ASP A 133 -14.46 9.46 5.57
C ASP A 133 -13.26 8.59 6.01
N VAL A 134 -12.36 9.17 6.80
CA VAL A 134 -11.17 8.50 7.32
C VAL A 134 -11.49 7.77 8.60
N LEU A 135 -11.60 6.44 8.53
CA LEU A 135 -11.97 5.56 9.65
C LEU A 135 -10.87 5.45 10.71
N GLY A 136 -9.61 5.47 10.29
CA GLY A 136 -8.47 5.35 11.18
C GLY A 136 -7.15 5.61 10.49
N ALA A 137 -6.07 5.64 11.29
CA ALA A 137 -4.72 5.77 10.79
C ALA A 137 -3.80 4.77 11.49
N TYR A 138 -2.81 4.31 10.74
CA TYR A 138 -1.70 3.50 11.22
C TYR A 138 -0.40 4.30 11.12
N ALA A 139 0.50 4.07 12.06
CA ALA A 139 1.86 4.60 11.95
C ALA A 139 2.61 3.93 10.78
N VAL A 140 3.47 4.69 10.14
CA VAL A 140 4.35 4.18 9.08
C VAL A 140 5.38 3.22 9.67
N PRO A 141 5.57 2.00 9.13
CA PRO A 141 6.53 1.06 9.66
C PRO A 141 7.97 1.56 9.47
N GLY A 142 8.77 1.47 10.52
CA GLY A 142 10.17 1.93 10.52
C GLY A 142 11.16 0.95 9.92
N SER A 143 10.76 -0.29 9.60
CA SER A 143 11.61 -1.33 9.03
C SER A 143 10.79 -2.32 8.20
N VAL A 144 11.48 -3.17 7.42
CA VAL A 144 10.85 -4.23 6.61
C VAL A 144 10.07 -5.21 7.49
N GLU A 145 10.62 -5.57 8.65
CA GLU A 145 10.01 -6.53 9.59
C GLU A 145 8.68 -6.01 10.15
N ALA A 146 8.54 -4.69 10.25
CA ALA A 146 7.31 -4.05 10.76
C ALA A 146 6.19 -3.96 9.71
N ILE A 147 6.45 -4.24 8.43
CA ILE A 147 5.42 -4.21 7.38
C ILE A 147 4.40 -5.34 7.58
N ALA A 148 4.86 -6.56 7.84
CA ALA A 148 3.96 -7.72 7.97
C ALA A 148 2.94 -7.57 9.13
N PRO A 149 3.33 -7.15 10.35
CA PRO A 149 2.39 -6.84 11.42
C PRO A 149 1.38 -5.75 11.06
N LEU A 150 1.82 -4.67 10.40
CA LEU A 150 0.94 -3.59 9.93
C LEU A 150 -0.10 -4.12 8.95
N VAL A 151 0.32 -4.87 7.94
CA VAL A 151 -0.58 -5.44 6.92
C VAL A 151 -1.59 -6.40 7.55
N ALA A 152 -1.15 -7.23 8.49
CA ALA A 152 -2.06 -8.11 9.23
C ALA A 152 -3.11 -7.31 10.01
N GLN A 153 -2.72 -6.21 10.67
CA GLN A 153 -3.66 -5.34 11.40
C GLN A 153 -4.65 -4.68 10.44
N ILE A 154 -4.21 -4.17 9.29
CA ILE A 154 -5.09 -3.60 8.25
C ILE A 154 -6.12 -4.65 7.79
N GLN A 155 -5.70 -5.90 7.56
CA GLN A 155 -6.60 -6.97 7.15
C GLN A 155 -7.64 -7.28 8.23
N ILE A 156 -7.24 -7.37 9.50
CA ILE A 156 -8.13 -7.62 10.64
C ILE A 156 -9.18 -6.50 10.74
N ASP A 157 -8.76 -5.24 10.70
CA ASP A 157 -9.66 -4.10 10.85
C ASP A 157 -10.62 -3.96 9.67
N THR A 158 -10.12 -4.21 8.45
CA THR A 158 -10.94 -4.22 7.23
C THR A 158 -11.98 -5.35 7.27
N GLU A 159 -11.60 -6.54 7.72
CA GLU A 159 -12.52 -7.68 7.84
C GLU A 159 -13.53 -7.48 8.98
N ALA A 160 -13.10 -6.93 10.13
CA ALA A 160 -14.00 -6.57 11.22
C ALA A 160 -15.06 -5.55 10.76
N ARG A 161 -14.64 -4.56 9.96
CA ARG A 161 -15.58 -3.57 9.39
C ARG A 161 -16.54 -4.22 8.41
N ARG A 162 -16.05 -5.12 7.55
CA ARG A 162 -16.90 -5.90 6.64
C ARG A 162 -17.95 -6.70 7.37
N ALA A 163 -17.60 -7.34 8.48
CA ALA A 163 -18.54 -8.09 9.30
C ALA A 163 -19.67 -7.22 9.88
N GLN A 164 -19.39 -5.95 10.18
CA GLN A 164 -20.39 -4.98 10.66
C GLN A 164 -21.37 -4.52 9.58
N ASP A 165 -20.93 -4.41 8.33
CA ASP A 165 -21.76 -3.97 7.20
C ASP A 165 -22.74 -5.06 6.71
N GLY A 166 -22.55 -6.31 7.12
CA GLY A 166 -23.42 -7.45 6.83
C GLY A 166 -22.96 -8.30 5.63
N PRO A 167 -23.42 -9.58 5.58
CA PRO A 167 -22.85 -10.61 4.69
C PRO A 167 -23.21 -10.44 3.20
N ARG A 168 -24.15 -9.55 2.85
CA ARG A 168 -24.63 -9.35 1.48
C ARG A 168 -23.94 -8.21 0.74
N GLN A 169 -23.12 -7.39 1.40
CA GLN A 169 -22.43 -6.28 0.74
C GLN A 169 -21.05 -6.71 0.27
N MET A 170 -20.84 -6.68 -1.04
CA MET A 170 -19.53 -6.88 -1.63
C MET A 170 -18.72 -5.60 -1.45
N ARG A 171 -17.83 -5.61 -0.46
CA ARG A 171 -16.93 -4.49 -0.26
C ARG A 171 -15.83 -4.49 -1.32
N GLN A 172 -15.69 -3.37 -2.00
CA GLN A 172 -14.53 -3.12 -2.83
C GLN A 172 -13.32 -2.80 -1.93
N VAL A 173 -12.14 -3.29 -2.30
CA VAL A 173 -10.87 -2.97 -1.63
C VAL A 173 -9.94 -2.32 -2.65
N HIS A 174 -9.52 -1.11 -2.36
CA HIS A 174 -8.58 -0.34 -3.16
C HIS A 174 -7.35 0.01 -2.34
N VAL A 175 -6.20 0.02 -2.97
CA VAL A 175 -4.94 0.47 -2.38
C VAL A 175 -4.36 1.61 -3.21
N PHE A 176 -3.85 2.64 -2.52
CA PHE A 176 -3.20 3.80 -3.12
C PHE A 176 -1.82 3.98 -2.48
N HIS A 177 -0.79 4.13 -3.28
CA HIS A 177 0.57 4.34 -2.81
C HIS A 177 1.41 5.02 -3.88
N ASN A 178 2.51 5.62 -3.49
CA ASN A 178 3.52 6.08 -4.43
C ASN A 178 4.44 4.90 -4.78
N ARG A 179 4.57 4.59 -6.06
CA ARG A 179 5.39 3.50 -6.59
C ARG A 179 6.70 4.05 -7.16
N PRO A 180 7.86 3.42 -6.88
CA PRO A 180 9.13 3.82 -7.48
C PRO A 180 9.08 3.76 -9.01
N GLN A 181 9.68 4.74 -9.68
CA GLN A 181 9.75 4.81 -11.14
C GLN A 181 11.12 5.26 -11.60
N ALA A 182 11.63 4.67 -12.71
CA ALA A 182 12.97 4.97 -13.22
C ALA A 182 13.13 6.40 -13.77
N ALA A 183 12.05 7.00 -14.31
CA ALA A 183 12.07 8.33 -14.92
C ALA A 183 11.76 9.48 -13.94
N SER A 184 11.14 9.18 -12.82
CA SER A 184 10.82 10.07 -11.71
C SER A 184 11.10 9.35 -10.39
N LEU A 185 11.17 10.09 -9.28
CA LEU A 185 11.38 9.44 -7.98
C LEU A 185 10.28 8.42 -7.66
N TYR A 186 9.05 8.74 -8.04
CA TYR A 186 7.86 7.89 -7.86
C TYR A 186 6.72 8.41 -8.74
N GLU A 187 5.68 7.58 -8.86
CA GLU A 187 4.37 7.95 -9.42
C GLU A 187 3.25 7.47 -8.49
N PRO A 188 2.11 8.20 -8.41
CA PRO A 188 0.96 7.72 -7.66
C PRO A 188 0.32 6.54 -8.39
N ALA A 189 -0.01 5.50 -7.64
CA ALA A 189 -0.63 4.29 -8.13
C ALA A 189 -1.88 3.97 -7.32
N GLY A 190 -2.97 3.62 -8.02
CA GLY A 190 -4.19 3.11 -7.44
C GLY A 190 -4.53 1.74 -8.03
N GLN A 191 -4.83 0.76 -7.17
CA GLN A 191 -5.15 -0.59 -7.59
C GLN A 191 -6.40 -1.08 -6.87
N ARG A 192 -7.35 -1.64 -7.63
CA ARG A 192 -8.46 -2.41 -7.06
C ARG A 192 -7.98 -3.82 -6.73
N LEU A 193 -8.06 -4.21 -5.45
CA LEU A 193 -7.71 -5.55 -4.98
C LEU A 193 -8.92 -6.47 -4.97
N LEU A 194 -10.10 -5.95 -4.60
CA LEU A 194 -11.38 -6.68 -4.63
C LEU A 194 -12.49 -5.79 -5.23
N PRO A 195 -13.47 -6.40 -5.93
CA PRO A 195 -13.49 -7.77 -6.40
C PRO A 195 -12.40 -8.06 -7.41
N LEU A 196 -11.96 -9.31 -7.45
CA LEU A 196 -10.93 -9.74 -8.41
C LEU A 196 -11.44 -9.55 -9.84
N ASP A 197 -10.61 -8.94 -10.68
CA ASP A 197 -10.93 -8.72 -12.08
C ASP A 197 -11.15 -10.03 -12.85
N ALA A 198 -12.22 -10.10 -13.64
CA ALA A 198 -12.58 -11.33 -14.37
C ALA A 198 -11.54 -11.72 -15.43
N THR A 199 -10.92 -10.75 -16.09
CA THR A 199 -9.85 -10.97 -17.08
C THR A 199 -8.61 -11.52 -16.40
N TRP A 200 -8.25 -10.97 -15.24
CA TRP A 200 -7.14 -11.46 -14.43
C TRP A 200 -7.40 -12.89 -13.91
N GLN A 201 -8.60 -13.20 -13.40
CA GLN A 201 -8.98 -14.56 -13.03
C GLN A 201 -8.85 -15.53 -14.20
N GLN A 202 -9.22 -15.09 -15.42
CA GLN A 202 -9.06 -15.89 -16.63
C GLN A 202 -7.61 -16.14 -16.97
N SER A 203 -6.77 -15.12 -16.88
CA SER A 203 -5.34 -15.24 -17.15
C SER A 203 -4.66 -16.20 -16.16
N LEU A 204 -5.00 -16.13 -14.87
CA LEU A 204 -4.48 -17.07 -13.88
C LEU A 204 -4.93 -18.51 -14.14
N ALA A 205 -6.22 -18.71 -14.47
CA ALA A 205 -6.74 -20.04 -14.81
C ALA A 205 -6.11 -20.66 -16.08
N ALA A 206 -5.56 -19.83 -16.97
CA ALA A 206 -4.87 -20.25 -18.18
C ALA A 206 -3.39 -20.61 -17.95
N VAL A 207 -2.81 -20.20 -16.81
CA VAL A 207 -1.40 -20.53 -16.48
C VAL A 207 -1.24 -22.03 -16.33
N ALA A 208 -0.26 -22.60 -17.04
CA ALA A 208 0.05 -24.02 -16.95
C ALA A 208 0.64 -24.34 -15.55
N TRP A 209 0.14 -25.42 -14.95
CA TRP A 209 0.72 -25.93 -13.71
C TRP A 209 2.14 -26.46 -14.00
N PRO A 210 3.15 -26.06 -13.20
CA PRO A 210 4.56 -26.40 -13.51
C PRO A 210 4.91 -27.89 -13.26
N GLY A 211 4.07 -28.62 -12.52
CA GLY A 211 4.27 -30.04 -12.19
C GLY A 211 3.55 -30.98 -13.15
N LYS A 212 3.94 -32.26 -13.14
CA LYS A 212 3.28 -33.32 -13.92
C LYS A 212 1.86 -33.64 -13.43
N VAL A 213 1.59 -33.45 -12.16
CA VAL A 213 0.31 -33.72 -11.51
C VAL A 213 -0.23 -32.39 -11.00
N ARG A 214 -1.48 -32.08 -11.33
CA ARG A 214 -2.17 -30.90 -10.82
C ARG A 214 -2.69 -31.16 -9.41
N PRO A 215 -2.66 -30.14 -8.52
CA PRO A 215 -3.26 -30.30 -7.19
C PRO A 215 -4.77 -30.38 -7.31
N GLU A 216 -5.36 -31.14 -6.42
CA GLU A 216 -6.80 -31.15 -6.20
C GLU A 216 -7.16 -30.17 -5.09
N VAL A 217 -8.20 -29.34 -5.32
CA VAL A 217 -8.70 -28.39 -4.32
C VAL A 217 -9.76 -29.08 -3.49
N LEU A 218 -9.50 -29.20 -2.19
CA LEU A 218 -10.41 -29.82 -1.23
C LEU A 218 -11.58 -28.86 -0.90
N ASP A 219 -12.62 -29.37 -0.24
CA ASP A 219 -13.77 -28.61 0.29
C ASP A 219 -14.53 -27.76 -0.74
N HIS A 220 -14.72 -28.29 -1.94
CA HIS A 220 -15.36 -27.57 -3.05
C HIS A 220 -14.74 -26.18 -3.35
N GLY A 221 -13.52 -25.93 -2.87
CA GLY A 221 -12.70 -24.78 -3.18
C GLY A 221 -13.04 -23.50 -2.41
N ALA A 222 -14.14 -23.38 -1.71
CA ALA A 222 -14.54 -22.10 -1.09
C ALA A 222 -13.60 -21.68 0.05
N THR A 223 -13.24 -22.59 0.94
CA THR A 223 -12.31 -22.32 2.05
C THR A 223 -10.91 -22.04 1.55
N THR A 224 -10.43 -22.87 0.62
CA THR A 224 -9.11 -22.71 0.00
C THR A 224 -9.01 -21.40 -0.79
N LEU A 225 -10.04 -21.09 -1.59
CA LEU A 225 -10.10 -19.83 -2.32
C LEU A 225 -10.07 -18.61 -1.39
N GLY A 226 -10.84 -18.65 -0.29
CA GLY A 226 -10.86 -17.59 0.72
C GLY A 226 -9.50 -17.41 1.40
N ALA A 227 -8.79 -18.50 1.68
CA ALA A 227 -7.43 -18.45 2.23
C ALA A 227 -6.46 -17.83 1.23
N LEU A 228 -6.47 -18.27 -0.03
CA LEU A 228 -5.59 -17.73 -1.08
C LEU A 228 -5.89 -16.24 -1.41
N ILE A 229 -7.15 -15.82 -1.32
CA ILE A 229 -7.51 -14.39 -1.46
C ILE A 229 -6.90 -13.58 -0.32
N ARG A 230 -6.92 -14.06 0.92
CA ARG A 230 -6.26 -13.36 2.05
C ARG A 230 -4.76 -13.23 1.83
N GLU A 231 -4.10 -14.29 1.34
CA GLU A 231 -2.68 -14.25 1.00
C GLU A 231 -2.38 -13.26 -0.15
N TYR A 232 -3.22 -13.25 -1.18
CA TYR A 232 -3.12 -12.26 -2.26
C TYR A 232 -3.25 -10.82 -1.76
N LEU A 233 -4.21 -10.56 -0.87
CA LEU A 233 -4.37 -9.24 -0.24
C LEU A 233 -3.16 -8.88 0.61
N PHE A 234 -2.63 -9.85 1.39
CA PHE A 234 -1.42 -9.65 2.18
C PHE A 234 -0.24 -9.26 1.31
N ILE A 235 0.04 -10.01 0.25
CA ILE A 235 1.14 -9.74 -0.69
C ILE A 235 0.97 -8.37 -1.35
N SER A 236 -0.23 -8.04 -1.80
CA SER A 236 -0.53 -6.78 -2.48
C SER A 236 -0.34 -5.58 -1.55
N LEU A 237 -0.82 -5.64 -0.32
CA LEU A 237 -0.66 -4.59 0.68
C LEU A 237 0.79 -4.47 1.15
N PHE A 238 1.49 -5.59 1.35
CA PHE A 238 2.91 -5.59 1.70
C PHE A 238 3.74 -4.90 0.61
N ARG A 239 3.52 -5.27 -0.65
CA ARG A 239 4.18 -4.65 -1.80
C ARG A 239 3.91 -3.15 -1.85
N ALA A 240 2.66 -2.73 -1.76
CA ALA A 240 2.28 -1.32 -1.76
C ALA A 240 2.94 -0.53 -0.62
N CYS A 241 3.01 -1.11 0.58
CA CYS A 241 3.70 -0.52 1.72
C CYS A 241 5.20 -0.38 1.46
N ALA A 242 5.88 -1.44 1.02
CA ALA A 242 7.31 -1.44 0.75
C ALA A 242 7.68 -0.48 -0.38
N GLU A 243 6.91 -0.43 -1.47
CA GLU A 243 7.09 0.51 -2.58
C GLU A 243 6.89 1.97 -2.12
N SER A 244 5.87 2.22 -1.27
CA SER A 244 5.64 3.54 -0.66
C SER A 244 6.83 3.98 0.19
N LEU A 245 7.37 3.09 1.01
CA LEU A 245 8.54 3.36 1.87
C LEU A 245 9.82 3.61 1.06
N ALA A 246 10.04 2.84 0.01
CA ALA A 246 11.16 3.08 -0.91
C ALA A 246 11.05 4.46 -1.57
N SER A 247 9.85 4.82 -2.05
CA SER A 247 9.56 6.12 -2.66
C SER A 247 9.68 7.28 -1.69
N GLU A 248 9.23 7.10 -0.44
CA GLU A 248 9.37 8.10 0.64
C GLU A 248 10.83 8.37 0.94
N ASN A 249 11.65 7.32 1.09
CA ASN A 249 13.08 7.46 1.36
C ASN A 249 13.83 8.08 0.17
N ALA A 250 13.47 7.75 -1.06
CA ALA A 250 14.00 8.39 -2.26
C ALA A 250 13.68 9.90 -2.29
N SER A 251 12.45 10.27 -1.93
CA SER A 251 12.00 11.66 -1.82
C SER A 251 12.75 12.43 -0.73
N ARG A 252 12.97 11.84 0.43
CA ARG A 252 13.80 12.44 1.51
C ARG A 252 15.23 12.69 1.04
N LEU A 253 15.81 11.71 0.34
CA LEU A 253 17.16 11.82 -0.19
C LEU A 253 17.26 12.97 -1.19
N ALA A 254 16.33 13.07 -2.12
CA ALA A 254 16.29 14.14 -3.13
C ALA A 254 16.08 15.53 -2.51
N PHE A 255 15.16 15.65 -1.53
CA PHE A 255 14.88 16.90 -0.83
C PHE A 255 16.11 17.40 -0.05
N SER A 256 16.84 16.49 0.60
CA SER A 256 18.06 16.84 1.33
C SER A 256 19.18 17.30 0.39
N LEU A 257 19.31 16.70 -0.80
CA LEU A 257 20.29 17.09 -1.81
C LEU A 257 20.00 18.49 -2.38
N ALA A 258 18.73 18.79 -2.63
CA ALA A 258 18.32 20.12 -3.11
C ALA A 258 18.59 21.20 -2.07
N SER A 259 18.39 20.90 -0.78
CA SER A 259 18.69 21.83 0.32
C SER A 259 20.19 22.10 0.47
N ASP A 260 21.04 21.09 0.32
CA ASP A 260 22.51 21.24 0.35
C ASP A 260 23.02 22.12 -0.81
N SER A 261 22.46 21.95 -2.02
CA SER A 261 22.85 22.73 -3.21
C SER A 261 22.39 24.19 -3.18
N ALA A 262 21.34 24.52 -2.44
CA ALA A 262 20.85 25.88 -2.29
C ALA A 262 21.65 26.72 -1.27
N GLN A 263 22.50 26.05 -0.47
CA GLN A 263 23.33 26.67 0.57
C GLN A 263 24.81 26.80 0.17
N ALA A 264 25.23 26.20 -0.95
CA ALA A 264 26.56 26.27 -1.52
C ALA A 264 26.68 27.44 -2.52
#